data_4834096cb34f8347aecdce66c6fb1591
#
_entry.id   4834096cb34f8347aecdce66c6fb1591
#
_cell.length_a   1.000
_cell.length_b   1.000
_cell.length_c   1.000
_cell.angle_alpha   90.00
_cell.angle_beta   90.00
_cell.angle_gamma   90.00
#
_symmetry.space_group_name_H-M   'P 1'
#
loop_
_entity.id
_entity.type
_entity.pdbx_description
1 polymer ?
#
loop_
_entity_poly.entity_id
_entity_poly.type
_entity_poly.pdbx_seq_one_letter_code
_entity_poly.pdbx_strand_id
1 'polypeptide(L)'
;MKYQKPNLLVYRFAQGGSWVAAKTLFHLKIGRNDIKNKEGAFLLIANHQCALDFVNLIGATSRPITFVLSKSFFSTLPIQGVLKNMGIITKQQFQTTVPDMKKMKAVVEAGEPLAIYPAGLMCEDGLSTPVPKATYKFLKWMNVDVYMARTEGSYFVMPKWS
;
A
#
# COMPACT_ATOMS: atom_id res chain seq x y z
N MET A 1 -10.36 -11.14 -14.67
CA MET A 1 -10.72 -9.75 -14.38
C MET A 1 -9.57 -8.89 -14.87
N LYS A 2 -9.81 -7.86 -15.70
CA LYS A 2 -8.71 -7.11 -16.33
C LYS A 2 -8.15 -6.08 -15.34
N TYR A 3 -6.82 -6.02 -15.16
CA TYR A 3 -6.15 -5.00 -14.37
C TYR A 3 -6.28 -3.64 -15.08
N GLN A 4 -6.66 -2.62 -14.32
CA GLN A 4 -6.69 -1.25 -14.81
C GLN A 4 -5.38 -0.56 -14.39
N LYS A 5 -4.55 -0.26 -15.37
CA LYS A 5 -3.30 0.47 -15.11
C LYS A 5 -3.58 1.87 -14.56
N PRO A 6 -2.76 2.35 -13.60
CA PRO A 6 -2.85 3.73 -13.13
C PRO A 6 -2.59 4.73 -14.27
N ASN A 7 -3.28 5.86 -14.19
CA ASN A 7 -2.92 7.02 -15.00
C ASN A 7 -1.57 7.55 -14.52
N LEU A 8 -0.55 7.42 -15.35
CA LEU A 8 0.83 7.71 -14.96
C LEU A 8 1.03 9.17 -14.54
N LEU A 9 0.37 10.12 -15.21
CA LEU A 9 0.48 11.55 -14.93
C LEU A 9 -0.12 11.87 -13.55
N VAL A 10 -1.33 11.37 -13.28
CA VAL A 10 -1.99 11.52 -11.98
C VAL A 10 -1.16 10.86 -10.87
N TYR A 11 -0.62 9.66 -11.14
CA TYR A 11 0.21 8.96 -10.17
C TYR A 11 1.47 9.75 -9.83
N ARG A 12 2.19 10.28 -10.83
CA ARG A 12 3.41 11.07 -10.62
C ARG A 12 3.14 12.36 -9.84
N PHE A 13 2.04 13.02 -10.13
CA PHE A 13 1.63 14.20 -9.37
C PHE A 13 1.34 13.86 -7.91
N ALA A 14 0.55 12.82 -7.67
CA ALA A 14 0.26 12.33 -6.32
C ALA A 14 1.53 11.85 -5.59
N GLN A 15 2.44 11.17 -6.29
CA GLN A 15 3.73 10.73 -5.75
C GLN A 15 4.59 11.91 -5.32
N GLY A 16 4.68 12.96 -6.13
CA GLY A 16 5.42 14.18 -5.79
C GLY A 16 4.82 14.89 -4.57
N GLY A 17 3.51 15.09 -4.54
CA GLY A 17 2.80 15.67 -3.39
C GLY A 17 2.96 14.83 -2.11
N SER A 18 2.82 13.51 -2.22
CA SER A 18 3.04 12.58 -1.11
C SER A 18 4.48 12.64 -0.59
N TRP A 19 5.47 12.74 -1.49
CA TRP A 19 6.87 12.84 -1.09
C TRP A 19 7.16 14.15 -0.35
N VAL A 20 6.62 15.27 -0.83
CA VAL A 20 6.73 16.57 -0.13
C VAL A 20 6.09 16.47 1.24
N ALA A 21 4.85 15.98 1.34
CA ALA A 21 4.17 15.82 2.62
C ALA A 21 4.94 14.90 3.57
N ALA A 22 5.44 13.76 3.08
CA ALA A 22 6.23 12.83 3.88
C ALA A 22 7.51 13.47 4.43
N LYS A 23 8.19 14.31 3.66
CA LYS A 23 9.41 15.00 4.09
C LYS A 23 9.15 16.17 5.03
N THR A 24 8.10 16.96 4.79
CA THR A 24 7.83 18.18 5.56
C THR A 24 7.01 17.90 6.81
N LEU A 25 5.93 17.11 6.70
CA LEU A 25 5.01 16.85 7.81
C LEU A 25 5.44 15.66 8.66
N PHE A 26 5.95 14.60 8.03
CA PHE A 26 6.33 13.37 8.73
C PHE A 26 7.83 13.27 8.99
N HIS A 27 8.63 14.23 8.50
CA HIS A 27 10.11 14.19 8.59
C HIS A 27 10.70 12.84 8.16
N LEU A 28 10.10 12.22 7.12
CA LEU A 28 10.43 10.88 6.67
C LEU A 28 11.92 10.76 6.33
N LYS A 29 12.57 9.80 6.99
CA LYS A 29 13.91 9.34 6.65
C LYS A 29 13.80 7.96 6.02
N ILE A 30 14.41 7.79 4.85
CA ILE A 30 14.44 6.50 4.16
C ILE A 30 15.80 5.88 4.44
N GLY A 31 15.78 4.70 5.06
CA GLY A 31 16.97 3.88 5.25
C GLY A 31 17.31 3.09 3.98
N ARG A 32 17.56 1.79 4.12
CA ARG A 32 17.78 0.87 3.00
C ARG A 32 16.53 0.77 2.12
N ASN A 33 16.69 0.85 0.81
CA ASN A 33 15.61 0.74 -0.16
C ASN A 33 16.03 -0.12 -1.36
N ASP A 34 15.74 -1.41 -1.30
CA ASP A 34 16.09 -2.41 -2.31
C ASP A 34 15.10 -2.44 -3.49
N ILE A 35 13.98 -1.74 -3.39
CA ILE A 35 12.91 -1.76 -4.40
C ILE A 35 12.83 -0.50 -5.25
N LYS A 36 13.69 0.49 -5.01
CA LYS A 36 13.59 1.80 -5.69
C LYS A 36 13.51 1.67 -7.20
N ASN A 37 14.38 0.87 -7.80
CA ASN A 37 14.46 0.65 -9.25
C ASN A 37 14.14 -0.81 -9.63
N LYS A 38 13.45 -1.55 -8.75
CA LYS A 38 13.08 -2.95 -9.02
C LYS A 38 12.11 -3.01 -10.20
N GLU A 39 12.46 -3.80 -11.19
CA GLU A 39 11.61 -4.12 -12.33
C GLU A 39 10.78 -5.37 -12.08
N GLY A 40 9.76 -5.57 -12.93
CA GLY A 40 8.84 -6.70 -12.83
C GLY A 40 7.86 -6.59 -11.66
N ALA A 41 7.03 -7.62 -11.52
CA ALA A 41 6.08 -7.71 -10.42
C ALA A 41 6.77 -8.08 -9.12
N PHE A 42 6.32 -7.50 -8.03
CA PHE A 42 6.65 -7.90 -6.68
C PHE A 42 5.51 -7.54 -5.72
N LEU A 43 5.52 -8.16 -4.57
CA LEU A 43 4.61 -7.86 -3.47
C LEU A 43 5.37 -7.13 -2.37
N LEU A 44 4.92 -5.91 -2.05
CA LEU A 44 5.42 -5.14 -0.92
C LEU A 44 4.48 -5.35 0.27
N ILE A 45 4.97 -5.94 1.34
CA ILE A 45 4.23 -6.03 2.60
C ILE A 45 4.79 -5.04 3.61
N ALA A 46 3.92 -4.37 4.34
CA ALA A 46 4.33 -3.37 5.33
C ALA A 46 3.54 -3.52 6.63
N ASN A 47 4.15 -3.09 7.75
CA ASN A 47 3.41 -2.85 8.97
C ASN A 47 2.50 -1.62 8.82
N HIS A 48 1.45 -1.52 9.62
CA HIS A 48 0.44 -0.46 9.49
C HIS A 48 0.30 0.28 10.82
N GLN A 49 0.85 1.48 10.87
CA GLN A 49 0.88 2.31 12.09
C GLN A 49 -0.11 3.47 12.03
N CYS A 50 -0.38 4.02 10.84
CA CYS A 50 -1.34 5.11 10.68
C CYS A 50 -2.07 5.04 9.33
N ALA A 51 -3.18 5.77 9.22
CA ALA A 51 -4.01 5.80 8.02
C ALA A 51 -3.25 6.27 6.76
N LEU A 52 -2.21 7.07 6.93
CA LEU A 52 -1.43 7.65 5.84
C LEU A 52 -0.11 6.91 5.52
N ASP A 53 0.09 5.69 6.04
CA ASP A 53 1.32 4.93 5.75
C ASP A 53 1.57 4.71 4.26
N PHE A 54 0.49 4.63 3.43
CA PHE A 54 0.64 4.54 1.98
C PHE A 54 1.30 5.79 1.37
N VAL A 55 1.13 6.98 1.99
CA VAL A 55 1.79 8.23 1.58
C VAL A 55 3.30 8.09 1.73
N ASN A 56 3.76 7.44 2.81
CA ASN A 56 5.17 7.20 3.05
C ASN A 56 5.77 6.18 2.07
N LEU A 57 4.96 5.20 1.62
CA LEU A 57 5.41 4.13 0.73
C LEU A 57 5.29 4.46 -0.75
N ILE A 58 4.43 5.41 -1.14
CA ILE A 58 4.19 5.75 -2.56
C ILE A 58 5.46 6.21 -3.28
N GLY A 59 6.40 6.82 -2.55
CA GLY A 59 7.71 7.24 -3.04
C GLY A 59 8.80 6.17 -2.97
N ALA A 60 8.49 4.97 -2.48
CA ALA A 60 9.50 3.92 -2.28
C ALA A 60 10.04 3.35 -3.60
N THR A 61 9.30 3.47 -4.69
CA THR A 61 9.74 3.01 -6.02
C THR A 61 9.70 4.14 -7.05
N SER A 62 10.49 3.99 -8.10
CA SER A 62 10.41 4.83 -9.30
C SER A 62 9.20 4.51 -10.19
N ARG A 63 8.52 3.40 -9.95
CA ARG A 63 7.33 2.91 -10.67
C ARG A 63 6.06 3.07 -9.81
N PRO A 64 4.88 3.17 -10.44
CA PRO A 64 3.62 3.10 -9.71
C PRO A 64 3.49 1.80 -8.93
N ILE A 65 3.06 1.89 -7.66
CA ILE A 65 2.65 0.75 -6.84
C ILE A 65 1.14 0.77 -6.68
N THR A 66 0.48 -0.35 -6.88
CA THR A 66 -0.94 -0.51 -6.57
C THR A 66 -1.12 -0.79 -5.08
N PHE A 67 -1.89 0.04 -4.39
CA PHE A 67 -2.24 -0.15 -2.98
C PHE A 67 -3.63 -0.77 -2.82
N VAL A 68 -3.84 -1.46 -1.70
CA VAL A 68 -5.13 -2.02 -1.31
C VAL A 68 -5.64 -1.25 -0.09
N LEU A 69 -6.78 -0.57 -0.23
CA LEU A 69 -7.40 0.22 0.83
C LEU A 69 -8.77 -0.37 1.23
N SER A 70 -9.21 -0.09 2.46
CA SER A 70 -10.59 -0.41 2.85
C SER A 70 -11.57 0.53 2.15
N LYS A 71 -12.75 0.01 1.78
CA LYS A 71 -13.82 0.83 1.17
C LYS A 71 -14.28 1.95 2.09
N SER A 72 -14.39 1.68 3.40
CA SER A 72 -14.78 2.68 4.39
C SER A 72 -13.79 3.84 4.42
N PHE A 73 -12.51 3.56 4.54
CA PHE A 73 -11.47 4.60 4.52
C PHE A 73 -11.45 5.36 3.18
N PHE A 74 -11.53 4.63 2.07
CA PHE A 74 -11.57 5.25 0.75
C PHE A 74 -12.73 6.25 0.60
N SER A 75 -13.93 5.93 1.18
CA SER A 75 -15.12 6.80 1.10
C SER A 75 -14.98 8.09 1.90
N THR A 76 -14.15 8.12 2.94
CA THR A 76 -13.93 9.32 3.77
C THR A 76 -12.97 10.32 3.13
N LEU A 77 -12.17 9.89 2.16
CA LEU A 77 -11.16 10.73 1.54
C LEU A 77 -11.75 11.66 0.48
N PRO A 78 -11.46 12.98 0.51
CA PRO A 78 -11.97 13.93 -0.49
C PRO A 78 -11.33 13.75 -1.88
N ILE A 79 -10.28 12.93 -1.97
CA ILE A 79 -9.48 12.72 -3.20
C ILE A 79 -9.78 11.39 -3.91
N GLN A 80 -11.00 10.85 -3.77
CA GLN A 80 -11.38 9.57 -4.35
C GLN A 80 -11.11 9.46 -5.86
N GLY A 81 -11.33 10.54 -6.60
CA GLY A 81 -11.06 10.59 -8.05
C GLY A 81 -9.58 10.39 -8.36
N VAL A 82 -8.69 11.03 -7.59
CA VAL A 82 -7.23 10.85 -7.72
C VAL A 82 -6.85 9.40 -7.40
N LEU A 83 -7.33 8.87 -6.28
CA LEU A 83 -7.02 7.51 -5.84
C LEU A 83 -7.51 6.43 -6.85
N LYS A 84 -8.68 6.62 -7.48
CA LYS A 84 -9.14 5.75 -8.56
C LYS A 84 -8.19 5.76 -9.75
N ASN A 85 -7.76 6.94 -10.17
CA ASN A 85 -6.80 7.09 -11.27
C ASN A 85 -5.40 6.58 -10.93
N MET A 86 -5.06 6.45 -9.65
CA MET A 86 -3.82 5.80 -9.19
C MET A 86 -3.90 4.27 -9.21
N GLY A 87 -5.01 3.67 -9.61
CA GLY A 87 -5.17 2.22 -9.69
C GLY A 87 -5.33 1.53 -8.34
N ILE A 88 -5.78 2.25 -7.30
CA ILE A 88 -5.99 1.67 -5.98
C ILE A 88 -7.11 0.63 -5.99
N ILE A 89 -6.85 -0.53 -5.38
CA ILE A 89 -7.84 -1.57 -5.17
C ILE A 89 -8.56 -1.31 -3.84
N THR A 90 -9.88 -1.25 -3.87
CA THR A 90 -10.69 -1.18 -2.64
C THR A 90 -11.28 -2.53 -2.30
N LYS A 91 -11.23 -2.92 -1.01
CA LYS A 91 -11.86 -4.12 -0.48
C LYS A 91 -12.64 -3.82 0.79
N GLN A 92 -13.57 -4.71 1.15
CA GLN A 92 -14.25 -4.63 2.45
C GLN A 92 -13.23 -4.86 3.57
N GLN A 93 -13.32 -4.07 4.64
CA GLN A 93 -12.47 -4.25 5.81
C GLN A 93 -12.75 -5.62 6.46
N PHE A 94 -11.74 -6.27 6.98
CA PHE A 94 -11.77 -7.62 7.60
C PHE A 94 -12.22 -8.77 6.69
N GLN A 95 -12.66 -8.49 5.48
CA GLN A 95 -13.07 -9.50 4.52
C GLN A 95 -12.25 -9.37 3.25
N THR A 96 -11.65 -10.48 2.82
CA THR A 96 -11.00 -10.57 1.52
C THR A 96 -11.73 -11.61 0.71
N THR A 97 -12.50 -11.18 -0.26
CA THR A 97 -13.29 -12.08 -1.12
C THR A 97 -12.41 -12.65 -2.24
N VAL A 98 -12.89 -13.76 -2.86
CA VAL A 98 -12.21 -14.33 -4.04
C VAL A 98 -12.07 -13.31 -5.18
N PRO A 99 -13.09 -12.48 -5.50
CA PRO A 99 -12.93 -11.39 -6.46
C PRO A 99 -11.84 -10.39 -6.08
N ASP A 100 -11.69 -10.03 -4.79
CA ASP A 100 -10.62 -9.11 -4.36
C ASP A 100 -9.24 -9.74 -4.55
N MET A 101 -9.08 -11.01 -4.19
CA MET A 101 -7.86 -11.77 -4.43
C MET A 101 -7.50 -11.82 -5.92
N LYS A 102 -8.49 -12.07 -6.81
CA LYS A 102 -8.29 -12.07 -8.26
C LYS A 102 -7.87 -10.71 -8.79
N LYS A 103 -8.42 -9.60 -8.25
CA LYS A 103 -7.98 -8.24 -8.61
C LYS A 103 -6.50 -8.03 -8.25
N MET A 104 -6.11 -8.40 -7.04
CA MET A 104 -4.71 -8.30 -6.59
C MET A 104 -3.79 -9.16 -7.45
N LYS A 105 -4.19 -10.40 -7.77
CA LYS A 105 -3.41 -11.30 -8.62
C LYS A 105 -3.24 -10.72 -10.03
N ALA A 106 -4.27 -10.11 -10.61
CA ALA A 106 -4.22 -9.50 -11.93
C ALA A 106 -3.20 -8.35 -12.03
N VAL A 107 -2.94 -7.61 -10.95
CA VAL A 107 -1.87 -6.60 -10.89
C VAL A 107 -0.51 -7.25 -11.10
N VAL A 108 -0.25 -8.30 -10.32
CA VAL A 108 1.02 -9.02 -10.35
C VAL A 108 1.24 -9.73 -11.68
N GLU A 109 0.20 -10.35 -12.23
CA GLU A 109 0.23 -10.99 -13.57
C GLU A 109 0.45 -9.99 -14.70
N ALA A 110 0.09 -8.72 -14.49
CA ALA A 110 0.39 -7.64 -15.42
C ALA A 110 1.83 -7.10 -15.30
N GLY A 111 2.67 -7.70 -14.45
CA GLY A 111 4.06 -7.28 -14.23
C GLY A 111 4.21 -6.07 -13.31
N GLU A 112 3.15 -5.69 -12.57
CA GLU A 112 3.14 -4.48 -11.75
C GLU A 112 3.26 -4.78 -10.25
N PRO A 113 3.85 -3.88 -9.45
CA PRO A 113 3.99 -4.08 -8.02
C PRO A 113 2.68 -3.83 -7.28
N LEU A 114 2.45 -4.64 -6.24
CA LEU A 114 1.32 -4.55 -5.34
C LEU A 114 1.80 -4.35 -3.90
N ALA A 115 1.21 -3.38 -3.18
CA ALA A 115 1.47 -3.16 -1.77
C ALA A 115 0.25 -3.53 -0.92
N ILE A 116 0.49 -4.25 0.17
CA ILE A 116 -0.54 -4.63 1.14
C ILE A 116 -0.05 -4.45 2.58
N TYR A 117 -0.99 -4.22 3.47
CA TYR A 117 -0.79 -4.28 4.91
C TYR A 117 -1.37 -5.61 5.42
N PRO A 118 -0.53 -6.65 5.62
CA PRO A 118 -1.01 -8.02 5.79
C PRO A 118 -1.77 -8.24 7.11
N ALA A 119 -1.55 -7.42 8.12
CA ALA A 119 -2.32 -7.45 9.37
C ALA A 119 -3.78 -7.03 9.17
N GLY A 120 -4.07 -6.21 8.13
CA GLY A 120 -5.42 -5.73 7.83
C GLY A 120 -5.97 -4.69 8.81
N LEU A 121 -5.19 -4.35 9.84
CA LEU A 121 -5.50 -3.40 10.91
C LEU A 121 -4.31 -2.48 11.14
N MET A 122 -4.59 -1.24 11.51
CA MET A 122 -3.60 -0.34 12.10
C MET A 122 -3.29 -0.80 13.53
N CYS A 123 -2.05 -0.58 13.97
CA CYS A 123 -1.69 -0.82 15.37
C CYS A 123 -2.43 0.16 16.31
N GLU A 124 -2.68 -0.27 17.54
CA GLU A 124 -3.38 0.52 18.56
C GLU A 124 -2.42 1.11 19.60
N ASP A 125 -1.24 0.55 19.71
CA ASP A 125 -0.24 0.84 20.75
C ASP A 125 1.13 1.21 20.20
N GLY A 126 1.25 1.40 18.89
CA GLY A 126 2.53 1.64 18.20
C GLY A 126 3.34 0.37 17.92
N LEU A 127 2.90 -0.78 18.41
CA LEU A 127 3.51 -2.08 18.12
C LEU A 127 2.96 -2.67 16.82
N SER A 128 3.68 -3.61 16.26
CA SER A 128 3.22 -4.27 15.02
C SER A 128 2.08 -5.24 15.32
N THR A 129 0.97 -5.08 14.61
CA THR A 129 -0.17 -5.99 14.68
C THR A 129 0.21 -7.37 14.13
N PRO A 130 -0.16 -8.47 14.79
CA PRO A 130 0.11 -9.82 14.31
C PRO A 130 -0.46 -10.07 12.91
N VAL A 131 0.32 -10.74 12.08
CA VAL A 131 -0.09 -11.10 10.72
C VAL A 131 -0.88 -12.42 10.76
N PRO A 132 -2.09 -12.50 10.18
CA PRO A 132 -2.88 -13.70 10.13
C PRO A 132 -2.15 -14.85 9.41
N LYS A 133 -2.24 -16.07 9.93
CA LYS A 133 -1.64 -17.28 9.31
C LYS A 133 -2.09 -17.49 7.85
N ALA A 134 -3.31 -17.08 7.51
CA ALA A 134 -3.83 -17.16 6.14
C ALA A 134 -3.01 -16.31 5.15
N THR A 135 -2.33 -15.26 5.60
CA THR A 135 -1.47 -14.42 4.76
C THR A 135 -0.37 -15.22 4.09
N TYR A 136 0.21 -16.21 4.78
CA TYR A 136 1.24 -17.07 4.17
C TYR A 136 0.73 -17.80 2.92
N LYS A 137 -0.50 -18.35 2.97
CA LYS A 137 -1.12 -19.03 1.82
C LYS A 137 -1.34 -18.05 0.66
N PHE A 138 -1.75 -16.83 0.99
CA PHE A 138 -1.93 -15.76 -0.01
C PHE A 138 -0.60 -15.38 -0.66
N LEU A 139 0.47 -15.16 0.11
CA LEU A 139 1.80 -14.82 -0.41
C LEU A 139 2.31 -15.93 -1.33
N LYS A 140 2.20 -17.20 -0.91
CA LYS A 140 2.58 -18.35 -1.73
C LYS A 140 1.78 -18.42 -3.03
N TRP A 141 0.47 -18.15 -2.98
CA TRP A 141 -0.39 -18.16 -4.16
C TRP A 141 -0.06 -17.02 -5.13
N MET A 142 0.40 -15.87 -4.63
CA MET A 142 0.83 -14.75 -5.47
C MET A 142 2.04 -15.10 -6.33
N ASN A 143 2.93 -15.97 -5.85
CA ASN A 143 4.07 -16.53 -6.57
C ASN A 143 4.96 -15.45 -7.24
N VAL A 144 5.39 -14.48 -6.45
CA VAL A 144 6.32 -13.40 -6.83
C VAL A 144 7.25 -13.07 -5.69
N ASP A 145 8.32 -12.33 -5.96
CA ASP A 145 9.21 -11.80 -4.93
C ASP A 145 8.43 -10.99 -3.90
N VAL A 146 8.73 -11.20 -2.62
CA VAL A 146 8.12 -10.45 -1.51
C VAL A 146 9.18 -9.59 -0.84
N TYR A 147 8.91 -8.30 -0.77
CA TYR A 147 9.72 -7.32 -0.05
C TYR A 147 8.97 -6.84 1.19
N MET A 148 9.71 -6.59 2.25
CA MET A 148 9.15 -6.04 3.49
C MET A 148 9.56 -4.59 3.67
N ALA A 149 8.58 -3.71 3.88
CA ALA A 149 8.81 -2.35 4.34
C ALA A 149 8.46 -2.25 5.83
N ARG A 150 9.32 -1.63 6.59
CA ARG A 150 9.08 -1.30 7.99
C ARG A 150 9.00 0.21 8.13
N THR A 151 7.85 0.69 8.58
CA THR A 151 7.62 2.09 8.93
C THR A 151 7.68 2.21 10.45
N GLU A 152 8.44 3.18 10.95
CA GLU A 152 8.57 3.49 12.38
C GLU A 152 8.18 4.94 12.63
N GLY A 153 7.50 5.20 13.74
CA GLY A 153 7.15 6.55 14.19
C GLY A 153 5.88 7.14 13.56
N SER A 154 5.31 6.56 12.51
CA SER A 154 4.05 7.04 11.90
C SER A 154 2.89 7.08 12.91
N TYR A 155 2.87 6.16 13.86
CA TYR A 155 1.92 6.10 14.95
C TYR A 155 1.86 7.40 15.76
N PHE A 156 3.01 8.03 16.04
CA PHE A 156 3.07 9.27 16.83
C PHE A 156 2.61 10.50 16.04
N VAL A 157 2.57 10.41 14.72
CA VAL A 157 2.10 11.51 13.87
C VAL A 157 0.58 11.51 13.73
N MET A 158 -0.01 10.33 13.57
CA MET A 158 -1.46 10.19 13.38
C MET A 158 -1.91 8.83 13.95
N PRO A 159 -2.10 8.72 15.26
CA PRO A 159 -2.61 7.49 15.86
C PRO A 159 -4.06 7.21 15.44
N LYS A 160 -4.50 5.97 15.57
CA LYS A 160 -5.82 5.49 15.11
C LYS A 160 -7.00 6.27 15.73
N TRP A 161 -6.82 6.82 16.89
CA TRP A 161 -7.85 7.54 17.67
C TRP A 161 -7.74 9.08 17.62
N SER A 162 -6.89 9.63 16.77
CA SER A 162 -6.76 11.09 16.61
C SER A 162 -7.77 11.66 15.61
#